data_7498a1728db1d88a62d555848509834e
#
_entry.id   7498a1728db1d88a62d555848509834e
#
_cell.length_a   1.000
_cell.length_b   1.000
_cell.length_c   1.000
_cell.angle_alpha   90.00
_cell.angle_beta   90.00
_cell.angle_gamma   90.00
#
_symmetry.space_group_name_H-M   'P 1'
#
loop_
_entity.id
_entity.type
_entity.pdbx_description
1 polymer ?
#
loop_
_entity_poly.entity_id
_entity_poly.type
_entity_poly.pdbx_seq_one_letter_code
_entity_poly.pdbx_strand_id
1 'polypeptide(L)'
;MPSAAEIRELDDEELENRLLEARKELFNLRFQAATGRLDNNARVTQVRKDIVRLLTVQRAREIELAELAEAQAVAAEAGTKEK
;
A
#
# COMPACT_ATOMS: atom_id res chain seq x y z
N MET A 1 11.89 2.48 10.39
CA MET A 1 10.73 1.83 9.76
C MET A 1 9.45 2.58 10.08
N PRO A 2 8.65 2.96 9.10
CA PRO A 2 7.38 3.59 9.42
C PRO A 2 6.43 2.59 10.05
N SER A 3 5.78 3.00 11.14
CA SER A 3 4.74 2.20 11.77
C SER A 3 3.47 2.23 10.91
N ALA A 4 2.52 1.34 11.20
CA ALA A 4 1.23 1.36 10.51
C ALA A 4 0.52 2.71 10.66
N ALA A 5 0.63 3.34 11.83
CA ALA A 5 0.04 4.66 12.08
C ALA A 5 0.68 5.74 11.20
N GLU A 6 2.00 5.73 11.07
CA GLU A 6 2.72 6.68 10.20
C GLU A 6 2.34 6.51 8.73
N ILE A 7 2.20 5.27 8.28
CA ILE A 7 1.79 4.98 6.90
C ILE A 7 0.38 5.50 6.63
N ARG A 8 -0.52 5.39 7.59
CA ARG A 8 -1.89 5.89 7.46
C ARG A 8 -1.98 7.40 7.33
N GLU A 9 -1.00 8.13 7.83
CA GLU A 9 -0.94 9.59 7.72
C GLU A 9 -0.43 10.07 6.37
N LEU A 10 0.19 9.21 5.57
CA LEU A 10 0.68 9.57 4.25
C LEU A 10 -0.47 9.80 3.28
N ASP A 11 -0.33 10.80 2.39
CA ASP A 11 -1.28 10.97 1.30
C ASP A 11 -1.04 9.88 0.22
N ASP A 12 -1.94 9.79 -0.76
CA ASP A 12 -1.88 8.72 -1.76
C ASP A 12 -0.63 8.79 -2.61
N GLU A 13 -0.17 9.99 -2.94
CA GLU A 13 1.05 10.18 -3.73
C GLU A 13 2.29 9.74 -2.95
N GLU A 14 2.39 10.13 -1.70
CA GLU A 14 3.50 9.72 -0.82
C GLU A 14 3.50 8.22 -0.60
N LEU A 15 2.32 7.63 -0.40
CA LEU A 15 2.16 6.19 -0.22
C LEU A 15 2.67 5.44 -1.46
N GLU A 16 2.29 5.89 -2.64
CA GLU A 16 2.72 5.28 -3.89
C GLU A 16 4.23 5.42 -4.09
N ASN A 17 4.79 6.59 -3.78
CA ASN A 17 6.23 6.82 -3.87
C ASN A 17 7.01 5.93 -2.91
N ARG A 18 6.53 5.75 -1.69
CA ARG A 18 7.14 4.86 -0.71
C ARG A 18 7.10 3.41 -1.17
N LEU A 19 5.99 3.00 -1.76
CA LEU A 19 5.85 1.65 -2.29
C LEU A 19 6.81 1.42 -3.45
N LEU A 20 6.94 2.40 -4.34
CA LEU A 20 7.87 2.31 -5.47
C LEU A 20 9.32 2.20 -5.00
N GLU A 21 9.71 3.03 -4.03
CA GLU A 21 11.05 2.98 -3.43
C GLU A 21 11.34 1.63 -2.78
N ALA A 22 10.37 1.10 -2.03
CA ALA A 22 10.52 -0.18 -1.37
C ALA A 22 10.66 -1.33 -2.38
N ARG A 23 9.92 -1.28 -3.48
CA ARG A 23 10.04 -2.27 -4.57
C ARG A 23 11.38 -2.21 -5.25
N LYS A 24 11.92 -1.01 -5.48
CA LYS A 24 13.26 -0.84 -6.04
C LYS A 24 14.33 -1.43 -5.12
N GLU A 25 14.22 -1.17 -3.83
CA GLU A 25 15.15 -1.72 -2.85
C GLU A 25 15.08 -3.24 -2.82
N LEU A 26 13.88 -3.82 -2.85
CA LEU A 26 13.72 -5.27 -2.88
C LEU A 26 14.35 -5.87 -4.14
N PHE A 27 14.14 -5.24 -5.28
CA PHE A 27 14.75 -5.68 -6.54
C PHE A 27 16.27 -5.69 -6.44
N ASN A 28 16.86 -4.62 -5.91
CA ASN A 28 18.31 -4.53 -5.74
C ASN A 28 18.83 -5.59 -4.78
N LEU A 29 18.13 -5.85 -3.69
CA LEU A 29 18.50 -6.88 -2.74
C LEU A 29 18.44 -8.28 -3.34
N ARG A 30 17.41 -8.55 -4.14
CA ARG A 30 17.30 -9.84 -4.86
C ARG A 30 18.40 -10.01 -5.88
N PHE A 31 18.77 -8.93 -6.55
CA PHE A 31 19.88 -8.94 -7.50
C PHE A 31 21.20 -9.25 -6.78
N GLN A 32 21.44 -8.60 -5.65
CA GLN A 32 22.63 -8.88 -4.82
C GLN A 32 22.67 -10.32 -4.36
N ALA A 33 21.52 -10.87 -3.94
CA ALA A 33 21.43 -12.28 -3.55
C ALA A 33 21.77 -13.21 -4.71
N ALA A 34 21.26 -12.92 -5.90
CA ALA A 34 21.51 -13.73 -7.09
C ALA A 34 22.98 -13.72 -7.50
N THR A 35 23.70 -12.63 -7.24
CA THR A 35 25.13 -12.51 -7.55
C THR A 35 26.06 -12.93 -6.39
N GLY A 36 25.47 -13.38 -5.28
CA GLY A 36 26.23 -13.80 -4.10
C GLY A 36 26.80 -12.65 -3.29
N ARG A 37 26.31 -11.43 -3.47
CA ARG A 37 26.81 -10.23 -2.79
C ARG A 37 25.98 -9.78 -1.59
N LEU A 38 24.88 -10.47 -1.32
CA LEU A 38 24.01 -10.09 -0.22
C LEU A 38 24.55 -10.58 1.11
N ASP A 39 24.90 -9.64 1.99
CA ASP A 39 25.44 -9.94 3.31
C ASP A 39 24.36 -10.00 4.40
N ASN A 40 23.19 -9.41 4.16
CA ASN A 40 22.16 -9.29 5.20
C ASN A 40 20.78 -9.71 4.67
N ASN A 41 20.44 -10.97 4.92
CA ASN A 41 19.13 -11.52 4.56
C ASN A 41 17.98 -10.91 5.37
N ALA A 42 18.26 -10.41 6.56
CA ALA A 42 17.25 -9.76 7.42
C ALA A 42 16.69 -8.51 6.75
N ARG A 43 17.50 -7.79 5.96
CA ARG A 43 17.05 -6.61 5.23
C ARG A 43 15.98 -6.96 4.18
N VAL A 44 16.13 -8.08 3.50
CA VAL A 44 15.14 -8.57 2.53
C VAL A 44 13.79 -8.79 3.21
N THR A 45 13.79 -9.48 4.34
CA THR A 45 12.57 -9.73 5.11
C THR A 45 11.94 -8.43 5.57
N GLN A 46 12.74 -7.47 6.03
CA GLN A 46 12.27 -6.18 6.50
C GLN A 46 11.60 -5.38 5.38
N VAL A 47 12.23 -5.32 4.20
CA VAL A 47 11.68 -4.60 3.05
C VAL A 47 10.40 -5.26 2.57
N ARG A 48 10.33 -6.58 2.55
CA ARG A 48 9.10 -7.30 2.20
C ARG A 48 7.96 -6.97 3.14
N LYS A 49 8.23 -6.88 4.44
CA LYS A 49 7.23 -6.48 5.44
C LYS A 49 6.75 -5.05 5.21
N ASP A 50 7.67 -4.14 4.87
CA ASP A 50 7.32 -2.76 4.56
C ASP A 50 6.39 -2.68 3.36
N ILE A 51 6.69 -3.42 2.31
CA ILE A 51 5.86 -3.48 1.11
C ILE A 51 4.46 -4.00 1.46
N VAL A 52 4.36 -5.06 2.26
CA VAL A 52 3.07 -5.62 2.68
C VAL A 52 2.25 -4.58 3.45
N ARG A 53 2.88 -3.84 4.37
CA ARG A 53 2.20 -2.79 5.13
C ARG A 53 1.69 -1.67 4.23
N LEU A 54 2.52 -1.23 3.30
CA LEU A 54 2.13 -0.18 2.35
C LEU A 54 0.97 -0.64 1.46
N LEU A 55 1.04 -1.85 0.95
CA LEU A 55 -0.03 -2.43 0.14
C LEU A 55 -1.33 -2.60 0.93
N THR A 56 -1.22 -2.99 2.19
CA THR A 56 -2.39 -3.16 3.07
C THR A 56 -3.12 -1.84 3.26
N VAL A 57 -2.38 -0.76 3.53
CA VAL A 57 -2.99 0.58 3.69
C VAL A 57 -3.59 1.06 2.38
N GLN A 58 -2.89 0.87 1.26
CA GLN A 58 -3.40 1.25 -0.06
C GLN A 58 -4.70 0.51 -0.37
N ARG A 59 -4.73 -0.78 -0.13
CA ARG A 59 -5.92 -1.59 -0.37
C ARG A 59 -7.09 -1.19 0.52
N ALA A 60 -6.81 -0.88 1.79
CA ALA A 60 -7.83 -0.41 2.73
C ALA A 60 -8.46 0.90 2.25
N ARG A 61 -7.65 1.82 1.72
CA ARG A 61 -8.15 3.08 1.15
C ARG A 61 -9.01 2.85 -0.07
N GLU A 62 -8.62 1.94 -0.96
CA GLU A 62 -9.40 1.59 -2.13
C GLU A 62 -10.76 1.01 -1.74
N ILE A 63 -10.79 0.15 -0.74
CA ILE A 63 -12.03 -0.45 -0.24
C ILE A 63 -12.93 0.62 0.36
N GLU A 64 -12.40 1.51 1.17
CA GLU A 64 -13.17 2.61 1.76
C GLU A 64 -13.79 3.51 0.70
N LEU A 65 -13.03 3.85 -0.33
CA LEU A 65 -13.53 4.67 -1.44
C LEU A 65 -14.62 3.94 -2.23
N ALA A 66 -14.44 2.65 -2.46
CA ALA A 66 -15.44 1.84 -3.15
C ALA A 66 -16.74 1.74 -2.35
N GLU A 67 -16.63 1.51 -1.04
CA GLU A 67 -17.80 1.45 -0.16
C GLU A 67 -18.54 2.79 -0.10
N LEU A 68 -17.79 3.88 -0.02
CA LEU A 68 -18.38 5.22 -0.01
C LEU A 68 -19.10 5.53 -1.31
N ALA A 69 -18.50 5.19 -2.44
CA ALA A 69 -19.12 5.40 -3.75
C ALA A 69 -20.38 4.56 -3.89
N GLU A 70 -20.37 3.32 -3.41
CA GLU A 70 -21.54 2.44 -3.42
C GLU A 70 -22.66 2.99 -2.53
N ALA A 71 -22.32 3.47 -1.32
CA ALA A 71 -23.29 4.07 -0.44
C ALA A 71 -23.95 5.31 -1.05
N GLN A 72 -23.17 6.15 -1.72
CA GLN A 72 -23.68 7.31 -2.42
C GLN A 72 -24.60 6.94 -3.59
N ALA A 73 -24.25 5.89 -4.34
CA ALA A 73 -25.07 5.40 -5.44
C ALA A 73 -26.41 4.85 -4.94
N VAL A 74 -26.39 4.10 -3.84
CA VAL A 74 -27.61 3.56 -3.22
C VAL A 74 -28.48 4.71 -2.70
N ALA A 75 -27.90 5.71 -2.05
CA ALA A 75 -28.64 6.87 -1.59
C ALA A 75 -29.29 7.65 -2.75
N ALA A 76 -28.59 7.79 -3.86
CA ALA A 76 -29.12 8.47 -5.04
C ALA A 76 -30.29 7.70 -5.65
N GLU A 77 -30.21 6.37 -5.70
CA GLU A 77 -31.32 5.52 -6.19
C GLU A 77 -32.52 5.61 -5.27
N ALA A 78 -32.33 5.57 -3.96
CA ALA A 78 -33.38 5.69 -2.98
C ALA A 78 -34.10 7.04 -3.11
N GLY A 79 -33.35 8.13 -3.29
CA GLY A 79 -33.89 9.45 -3.52
C GLY A 79 -34.69 9.56 -4.80
N THR A 80 -34.28 8.87 -5.86
CA THR A 80 -34.99 8.85 -7.13
C THR A 80 -36.30 8.08 -7.05
N LYS A 81 -36.35 7.01 -6.26
CA LYS A 81 -37.54 6.17 -6.12
C LYS A 81 -38.66 6.81 -5.30
N GLU A 82 -38.33 7.77 -4.48
CA GLU A 82 -39.30 8.45 -3.63
C GLU A 82 -40.18 9.48 -4.37
N LYS A 83 -39.88 9.70 -5.60
CA LYS A 83 -40.71 10.55 -6.43
C LYS A 83 -41.91 9.74 -6.96
#